data_f8deec11a0f209290c54b5c28ce3993d
#
_entry.id   f8deec11a0f209290c54b5c28ce3993d
#
_cell.length_a   1.000
_cell.length_b   1.000
_cell.length_c   1.000
_cell.angle_alpha   90.00
_cell.angle_beta   90.00
_cell.angle_gamma   90.00
#
_symmetry.space_group_name_H-M   'P 1'
#
loop_
_entity.id
_entity.type
_entity.pdbx_description
1 polymer ?
#
loop_
_entity_poly.entity_id
_entity_poly.type
_entity_poly.pdbx_seq_one_letter_code
_entity_poly.pdbx_strand_id
1 'polypeptide(L)'
;MAAPAGKRRVRAGRTAAVQVMAPVSDGGGETEPLLDESLLVFELGAERFAVRAGLVREVVRAVAISSLPGAPAVVEGVVNFRARIVPVVDPRRRFNLPEVPLHSDQHFIVAAAGARLVAVRVDQATELVSVATQAIERVANVVPAGPYVAGVARLPDGLLVIHDLERFLSIDEALEVDAALQRVGAGPVPARGAP
;
A
#
# COMPACT_ATOMS: atom_id res chain seq x y z
N MET A 1 -43.29 -31.42 15.48
CA MET A 1 -43.46 -29.94 15.29
C MET A 1 -42.09 -29.31 15.31
N ALA A 2 -41.53 -29.07 14.16
CA ALA A 2 -40.22 -28.48 13.99
C ALA A 2 -40.38 -27.01 13.50
N ALA A 3 -39.76 -26.08 14.21
CA ALA A 3 -39.75 -24.68 13.86
C ALA A 3 -38.61 -24.39 12.85
N PRO A 4 -38.79 -23.51 11.88
CA PRO A 4 -37.79 -23.24 10.86
C PRO A 4 -36.72 -22.22 11.29
N ALA A 5 -35.48 -22.49 10.88
CA ALA A 5 -34.31 -21.64 11.09
C ALA A 5 -34.42 -20.28 10.35
N GLY A 6 -34.27 -19.21 11.10
CA GLY A 6 -34.24 -17.86 10.59
C GLY A 6 -32.94 -17.56 9.83
N LYS A 7 -33.07 -17.16 8.57
CA LYS A 7 -32.00 -16.62 7.75
C LYS A 7 -31.63 -15.22 8.25
N ARG A 8 -30.44 -15.07 8.84
CA ARG A 8 -29.85 -13.78 9.13
C ARG A 8 -29.42 -13.10 7.81
N ARG A 9 -30.11 -12.05 7.45
CA ARG A 9 -29.69 -11.12 6.39
C ARG A 9 -28.48 -10.34 6.88
N VAL A 10 -27.35 -10.50 6.19
CA VAL A 10 -26.17 -9.62 6.32
C VAL A 10 -26.57 -8.27 5.74
N ARG A 11 -26.63 -7.26 6.60
CA ARG A 11 -26.80 -5.87 6.19
C ARG A 11 -25.49 -5.40 5.54
N ALA A 12 -25.59 -4.97 4.28
CA ALA A 12 -24.53 -4.22 3.60
C ALA A 12 -24.22 -2.95 4.40
N GLY A 13 -22.95 -2.82 4.83
CA GLY A 13 -22.46 -1.63 5.52
C GLY A 13 -22.51 -0.43 4.58
N ARG A 14 -23.21 0.60 5.00
CA ARG A 14 -23.19 1.92 4.37
C ARG A 14 -21.77 2.48 4.51
N THR A 15 -21.19 2.83 3.38
CA THR A 15 -20.00 3.69 3.29
C THR A 15 -20.36 5.03 3.97
N ALA A 16 -19.87 5.23 5.18
CA ALA A 16 -20.00 6.51 5.87
C ALA A 16 -18.88 7.41 5.33
N ALA A 17 -19.25 8.37 4.49
CA ALA A 17 -18.38 9.50 4.21
C ALA A 17 -18.22 10.29 5.53
N VAL A 18 -17.03 10.24 6.12
CA VAL A 18 -16.69 11.05 7.28
C VAL A 18 -16.44 12.47 6.81
N GLN A 19 -17.48 13.29 6.97
CA GLN A 19 -17.42 14.72 6.70
C GLN A 19 -16.81 15.41 7.92
N VAL A 20 -15.54 15.80 7.82
CA VAL A 20 -14.87 16.58 8.86
C VAL A 20 -15.45 18.00 8.81
N MET A 21 -16.25 18.36 9.82
CA MET A 21 -16.69 19.74 10.02
C MET A 21 -15.47 20.63 10.37
N ALA A 22 -15.19 21.59 9.50
CA ALA A 22 -14.24 22.65 9.78
C ALA A 22 -14.80 23.60 10.85
N PRO A 23 -13.97 24.19 11.72
CA PRO A 23 -14.40 25.26 12.60
C PRO A 23 -14.76 26.49 11.76
N VAL A 24 -15.92 27.06 12.05
CA VAL A 24 -16.36 28.33 11.47
C VAL A 24 -15.47 29.44 12.03
N SER A 25 -14.61 30.02 11.20
CA SER A 25 -13.90 31.26 11.49
C SER A 25 -14.53 32.37 10.66
N ASP A 26 -15.20 33.29 11.34
CA ASP A 26 -15.59 34.62 10.81
C ASP A 26 -14.29 35.41 10.52
N GLY A 27 -14.13 35.84 9.27
CA GLY A 27 -13.07 36.78 8.90
C GLY A 27 -12.66 36.57 7.44
N GLY A 28 -13.06 37.52 6.58
CA GLY A 28 -12.78 37.53 5.14
C GLY A 28 -11.32 37.45 4.82
N GLY A 29 -10.95 36.34 4.19
CA GLY A 29 -9.66 36.05 3.56
C GLY A 29 -9.95 35.10 2.42
N GLU A 30 -9.35 35.34 1.27
CA GLU A 30 -9.42 34.48 0.10
C GLU A 30 -9.16 33.03 0.53
N THR A 31 -10.17 32.20 0.45
CA THR A 31 -10.05 30.75 0.74
C THR A 31 -9.29 30.14 -0.43
N GLU A 32 -7.98 29.98 -0.28
CA GLU A 32 -7.23 29.07 -1.16
C GLU A 32 -7.98 27.73 -1.19
N PRO A 33 -8.21 27.14 -2.37
CA PRO A 33 -8.88 25.86 -2.46
C PRO A 33 -8.08 24.85 -1.61
N LEU A 34 -8.73 24.31 -0.56
CA LEU A 34 -8.18 23.27 0.28
C LEU A 34 -7.91 22.07 -0.63
N LEU A 35 -6.65 21.90 -1.02
CA LEU A 35 -6.24 20.73 -1.79
C LEU A 35 -6.28 19.53 -0.85
N ASP A 36 -7.28 18.69 -1.04
CA ASP A 36 -7.36 17.42 -0.33
C ASP A 36 -6.43 16.39 -0.97
N GLU A 37 -5.68 15.70 -0.15
CA GLU A 37 -4.88 14.56 -0.58
C GLU A 37 -5.62 13.26 -0.29
N SER A 38 -5.80 12.42 -1.32
CA SER A 38 -6.41 11.11 -1.17
C SER A 38 -5.36 10.08 -0.77
N LEU A 39 -5.60 9.38 0.33
CA LEU A 39 -4.73 8.35 0.89
C LEU A 39 -5.43 6.99 0.86
N LEU A 40 -4.73 5.95 0.42
CA LEU A 40 -5.15 4.56 0.59
C LEU A 40 -4.60 4.05 1.92
N VAL A 41 -5.50 3.70 2.84
CA VAL A 41 -5.16 3.13 4.14
C VAL A 41 -5.02 1.61 4.01
N PHE A 42 -4.03 1.06 4.68
CA PHE A 42 -3.79 -0.37 4.74
C PHE A 42 -3.27 -0.81 6.11
N GLU A 43 -3.33 -2.08 6.39
CA GLU A 43 -2.95 -2.69 7.66
C GLU A 43 -1.78 -3.64 7.52
N LEU A 44 -0.89 -3.61 8.52
CA LEU A 44 0.19 -4.57 8.75
C LEU A 44 0.13 -5.00 10.22
N GLY A 45 -0.42 -6.17 10.49
CA GLY A 45 -0.75 -6.61 11.85
C GLY A 45 -1.81 -5.70 12.48
N ALA A 46 -1.50 -5.11 13.62
CA ALA A 46 -2.39 -4.18 14.31
C ALA A 46 -2.18 -2.70 13.92
N GLU A 47 -1.23 -2.42 13.07
CA GLU A 47 -0.84 -1.06 12.75
C GLU A 47 -1.45 -0.61 11.41
N ARG A 48 -1.87 0.67 11.35
CA ARG A 48 -2.45 1.30 10.17
C ARG A 48 -1.45 2.25 9.54
N PHE A 49 -1.35 2.16 8.24
CA PHE A 49 -0.46 2.95 7.40
C PHE A 49 -1.21 3.49 6.19
N ALA A 50 -0.62 4.43 5.49
CA ALA A 50 -1.18 4.95 4.25
C ALA A 50 -0.13 5.15 3.17
N VAL A 51 -0.62 5.17 1.93
CA VAL A 51 0.13 5.63 0.75
C VAL A 51 -0.74 6.62 -0.02
N ARG A 52 -0.12 7.49 -0.81
CA ARG A 52 -0.85 8.40 -1.70
C ARG A 52 -1.63 7.61 -2.73
N ALA A 53 -2.94 7.80 -2.78
CA ALA A 53 -3.81 7.07 -3.68
C ALA A 53 -3.47 7.33 -5.17
N GLY A 54 -2.96 8.52 -5.48
CA GLY A 54 -2.52 8.86 -6.84
C GLY A 54 -1.38 8.00 -7.38
N LEU A 55 -0.61 7.34 -6.51
CA LEU A 55 0.44 6.40 -6.90
C LEU A 55 -0.10 4.98 -7.12
N VAL A 56 -1.26 4.67 -6.55
CA VAL A 56 -1.86 3.33 -6.60
C VAL A 56 -2.51 3.10 -7.97
N ARG A 57 -2.18 1.99 -8.59
CA ARG A 57 -2.79 1.54 -9.84
C ARG A 57 -3.96 0.62 -9.60
N GLU A 58 -3.78 -0.31 -8.67
CA GLU A 58 -4.81 -1.31 -8.36
C GLU A 58 -4.48 -1.99 -7.01
N VAL A 59 -5.52 -2.45 -6.33
CA VAL A 59 -5.41 -3.35 -5.18
C VAL A 59 -5.96 -4.70 -5.61
N VAL A 60 -5.15 -5.74 -5.47
CA VAL A 60 -5.53 -7.10 -5.85
C VAL A 60 -5.31 -8.06 -4.69
N ARG A 61 -6.00 -9.18 -4.68
CA ARG A 61 -5.72 -10.26 -3.71
C ARG A 61 -4.33 -10.83 -3.95
N ALA A 62 -3.67 -11.21 -2.86
CA ALA A 62 -2.37 -11.84 -2.93
C ALA A 62 -2.46 -13.18 -3.70
N VAL A 63 -1.48 -13.38 -4.56
CA VAL A 63 -1.28 -14.61 -5.33
C VAL A 63 0.12 -15.16 -5.04
N ALA A 64 0.40 -16.37 -5.49
CA ALA A 64 1.71 -16.99 -5.34
C ALA A 64 2.81 -16.09 -5.92
N ILE A 65 3.86 -15.88 -5.15
CA ILE A 65 5.04 -15.09 -5.51
C ILE A 65 6.08 -16.04 -6.10
N SER A 66 6.61 -15.69 -7.27
CA SER A 66 7.74 -16.42 -7.88
C SER A 66 9.05 -15.84 -7.35
N SER A 67 9.95 -16.71 -6.94
CA SER A 67 11.28 -16.29 -6.44
C SER A 67 12.04 -15.52 -7.53
N LEU A 68 12.75 -14.46 -7.11
CA LEU A 68 13.64 -13.67 -7.96
C LEU A 68 15.09 -13.80 -7.42
N PRO A 69 15.90 -14.73 -7.95
CA PRO A 69 17.27 -14.93 -7.50
C PRO A 69 18.12 -13.68 -7.68
N GLY A 70 18.83 -13.30 -6.61
CA GLY A 70 19.69 -12.11 -6.59
C GLY A 70 18.94 -10.79 -6.44
N ALA A 71 17.66 -10.83 -6.02
CA ALA A 71 16.95 -9.66 -5.57
C ALA A 71 17.38 -9.25 -4.15
N PRO A 72 17.27 -7.95 -3.80
CA PRO A 72 17.54 -7.49 -2.44
C PRO A 72 16.56 -8.10 -1.43
N ALA A 73 16.97 -8.17 -0.16
CA ALA A 73 16.23 -8.87 0.90
C ALA A 73 14.79 -8.35 1.12
N VAL A 74 14.52 -7.08 0.82
CA VAL A 74 13.19 -6.48 0.94
C VAL A 74 12.22 -6.99 -0.12
N VAL A 75 12.74 -7.54 -1.23
CA VAL A 75 11.93 -8.08 -2.34
C VAL A 75 11.72 -9.57 -2.11
N GLU A 76 10.48 -9.98 -1.92
CA GLU A 76 10.11 -11.39 -1.73
C GLU A 76 10.18 -12.20 -3.03
N GLY A 77 10.04 -11.53 -4.16
CA GLY A 77 10.02 -12.13 -5.49
C GLY A 77 9.23 -11.28 -6.47
N VAL A 78 8.59 -11.94 -7.42
CA VAL A 78 7.82 -11.26 -8.48
C VAL A 78 6.45 -11.90 -8.68
N VAL A 79 5.52 -11.10 -9.19
CA VAL A 79 4.20 -11.54 -9.65
C VAL A 79 3.96 -11.06 -11.09
N ASN A 80 3.10 -11.77 -11.80
CA ASN A 80 2.62 -11.31 -13.10
C ASN A 80 1.37 -10.45 -12.90
N PHE A 81 1.50 -9.15 -13.12
CA PHE A 81 0.39 -8.22 -13.10
C PHE A 81 0.13 -7.69 -14.52
N ARG A 82 -1.01 -8.06 -15.12
CA ARG A 82 -1.40 -7.63 -16.48
C ARG A 82 -0.28 -7.80 -17.53
N ALA A 83 0.31 -8.99 -17.59
CA ALA A 83 1.43 -9.34 -18.45
C ALA A 83 2.74 -8.56 -18.19
N ARG A 84 2.86 -7.92 -17.02
CA ARG A 84 4.09 -7.29 -16.54
C ARG A 84 4.62 -8.05 -15.34
N ILE A 85 5.92 -8.26 -15.28
CA ILE A 85 6.59 -8.78 -14.09
C ILE A 85 6.79 -7.62 -13.11
N VAL A 86 6.19 -7.74 -11.94
CA VAL A 86 6.19 -6.70 -10.91
C VAL A 86 6.85 -7.26 -9.65
N PRO A 87 7.90 -6.61 -9.09
CA PRO A 87 8.52 -7.04 -7.85
C PRO A 87 7.56 -6.85 -6.67
N VAL A 88 7.55 -7.83 -5.77
CA VAL A 88 6.77 -7.81 -4.52
C VAL A 88 7.67 -7.41 -3.38
N VAL A 89 7.29 -6.36 -2.68
CA VAL A 89 7.99 -5.82 -1.50
C VAL A 89 7.15 -6.07 -0.26
N ASP A 90 7.75 -6.63 0.80
CA ASP A 90 7.12 -6.70 2.11
C ASP A 90 7.61 -5.55 3.00
N PRO A 91 6.74 -4.57 3.31
CA PRO A 91 7.10 -3.43 4.17
C PRO A 91 7.51 -3.83 5.58
N ARG A 92 7.06 -5.01 6.07
CA ARG A 92 7.40 -5.49 7.41
C ARG A 92 8.90 -5.53 7.65
N ARG A 93 9.66 -5.91 6.62
CA ARG A 93 11.13 -5.94 6.66
C ARG A 93 11.75 -4.55 6.85
N ARG A 94 11.06 -3.50 6.37
CA ARG A 94 11.48 -2.10 6.54
C ARG A 94 11.11 -1.53 7.90
N PHE A 95 9.95 -1.97 8.42
CA PHE A 95 9.40 -1.44 9.68
C PHE A 95 9.80 -2.28 10.89
N ASN A 96 10.62 -3.31 10.67
CA ASN A 96 11.03 -4.25 11.72
C ASN A 96 9.82 -4.93 12.40
N LEU A 97 8.77 -5.17 11.62
CA LEU A 97 7.59 -5.92 12.04
C LEU A 97 7.80 -7.42 11.86
N PRO A 98 7.09 -8.27 12.61
CA PRO A 98 7.17 -9.71 12.44
C PRO A 98 6.82 -10.14 11.02
N GLU A 99 7.63 -11.04 10.45
CA GLU A 99 7.30 -11.67 9.18
C GLU A 99 6.10 -12.60 9.34
N VAL A 100 5.22 -12.59 8.36
CA VAL A 100 4.07 -13.50 8.31
C VAL A 100 4.09 -14.27 6.99
N PRO A 101 3.64 -15.53 6.98
CA PRO A 101 3.49 -16.29 5.74
C PRO A 101 2.55 -15.59 4.76
N LEU A 102 2.78 -15.80 3.45
CA LEU A 102 1.85 -15.33 2.43
C LEU A 102 0.52 -16.06 2.56
N HIS A 103 -0.57 -15.30 2.62
CA HIS A 103 -1.92 -15.84 2.71
C HIS A 103 -2.84 -15.22 1.64
N SER A 104 -3.80 -15.97 1.15
CA SER A 104 -4.73 -15.54 0.09
C SER A 104 -5.65 -14.39 0.49
N ASP A 105 -5.81 -14.13 1.79
CA ASP A 105 -6.62 -13.02 2.30
C ASP A 105 -5.88 -11.69 2.30
N GLN A 106 -4.55 -11.73 2.15
CA GLN A 106 -3.72 -10.54 2.01
C GLN A 106 -3.95 -9.86 0.67
N HIS A 107 -3.46 -8.63 0.56
CA HIS A 107 -3.56 -7.83 -0.66
C HIS A 107 -2.19 -7.39 -1.16
N PHE A 108 -2.11 -7.19 -2.46
CA PHE A 108 -1.04 -6.45 -3.11
C PHE A 108 -1.56 -5.10 -3.54
N ILE A 109 -0.94 -4.03 -3.04
CA ILE A 109 -1.13 -2.66 -3.54
C ILE A 109 -0.13 -2.48 -4.67
N VAL A 110 -0.61 -2.57 -5.91
CA VAL A 110 0.22 -2.30 -7.10
C VAL A 110 0.29 -0.81 -7.31
N ALA A 111 1.47 -0.24 -7.21
CA ALA A 111 1.66 1.19 -7.23
C ALA A 111 2.93 1.60 -7.98
N ALA A 112 3.00 2.87 -8.37
CA ALA A 112 4.19 3.47 -8.96
C ALA A 112 5.19 3.81 -7.85
N ALA A 113 6.43 3.37 -8.03
CA ALA A 113 7.59 3.74 -7.24
C ALA A 113 8.66 4.31 -8.19
N GLY A 114 8.64 5.62 -8.38
CA GLY A 114 9.40 6.27 -9.44
C GLY A 114 8.97 5.79 -10.83
N ALA A 115 9.91 5.32 -11.62
CA ALA A 115 9.67 4.86 -13.00
C ALA A 115 9.13 3.43 -13.11
N ARG A 116 9.02 2.68 -11.98
CA ARG A 116 8.61 1.28 -11.98
C ARG A 116 7.29 1.05 -11.25
N LEU A 117 6.67 -0.11 -11.50
CA LEU A 117 5.62 -0.63 -10.65
C LEU A 117 6.22 -1.54 -9.59
N VAL A 118 5.67 -1.47 -8.38
CA VAL A 118 5.93 -2.40 -7.28
C VAL A 118 4.59 -2.92 -6.75
N ALA A 119 4.59 -4.12 -6.21
CA ALA A 119 3.47 -4.68 -5.49
C ALA A 119 3.82 -4.69 -4.00
N VAL A 120 3.20 -3.84 -3.22
CA VAL A 120 3.38 -3.78 -1.77
C VAL A 120 2.45 -4.78 -1.12
N ARG A 121 3.01 -5.76 -0.42
CA ARG A 121 2.26 -6.79 0.29
C ARG A 121 1.76 -6.26 1.62
N VAL A 122 0.44 -6.30 1.82
CA VAL A 122 -0.23 -5.82 3.03
C VAL A 122 -1.23 -6.85 3.53
N ASP A 123 -1.62 -6.77 4.80
CA ASP A 123 -2.67 -7.68 5.30
C ASP A 123 -4.02 -7.32 4.69
N GLN A 124 -4.40 -6.05 4.75
CA GLN A 124 -5.59 -5.55 4.09
C GLN A 124 -5.39 -4.13 3.61
N ALA A 125 -5.96 -3.80 2.45
CA ALA A 125 -6.22 -2.43 2.05
C ALA A 125 -7.67 -2.12 2.43
N THR A 126 -7.86 -1.14 3.31
CA THR A 126 -9.13 -0.98 4.03
C THR A 126 -10.01 0.11 3.46
N GLU A 127 -9.47 1.31 3.25
CA GLU A 127 -10.29 2.47 2.84
C GLU A 127 -9.48 3.54 2.11
N LEU A 128 -10.19 4.41 1.41
CA LEU A 128 -9.67 5.67 0.89
C LEU A 128 -10.14 6.79 1.80
N VAL A 129 -9.18 7.58 2.31
CA VAL A 129 -9.47 8.77 3.12
C VAL A 129 -9.02 10.02 2.38
N SER A 130 -9.80 11.08 2.48
CA SER A 130 -9.44 12.41 1.98
C SER A 130 -8.99 13.26 3.15
N VAL A 131 -7.78 13.80 3.08
CA VAL A 131 -7.17 14.57 4.16
C VAL A 131 -6.72 15.91 3.60
N ALA A 132 -7.11 17.00 4.27
CA ALA A 132 -6.63 18.32 3.90
C ALA A 132 -5.09 18.35 3.94
N THR A 133 -4.44 18.83 2.90
CA THR A 133 -2.97 18.86 2.80
C THR A 133 -2.32 19.53 4.01
N GLN A 134 -3.01 20.50 4.62
CA GLN A 134 -2.57 21.20 5.83
C GLN A 134 -2.58 20.32 7.09
N ALA A 135 -3.40 19.26 7.12
CA ALA A 135 -3.45 18.30 8.21
C ALA A 135 -2.35 17.21 8.10
N ILE A 136 -1.53 17.28 7.04
CA ILE A 136 -0.40 16.37 6.83
C ILE A 136 0.87 17.08 7.29
N GLU A 137 1.46 16.60 8.37
CA GLU A 137 2.76 17.05 8.84
C GLU A 137 3.86 16.33 8.05
N ARG A 138 4.76 17.11 7.43
CA ARG A 138 5.89 16.55 6.68
C ARG A 138 6.95 15.98 7.65
N VAL A 139 7.69 14.97 7.15
CA VAL A 139 8.75 14.25 7.91
C VAL A 139 9.76 15.16 8.61
N ALA A 140 10.09 16.32 8.02
CA ALA A 140 11.05 17.27 8.60
C ALA A 140 10.65 17.73 10.03
N ASN A 141 9.38 17.62 10.39
CA ASN A 141 8.83 18.06 11.67
C ASN A 141 8.53 16.90 12.63
N VAL A 142 8.68 15.65 12.20
CA VAL A 142 8.39 14.45 12.98
C VAL A 142 9.71 13.76 13.34
N VAL A 143 10.06 13.71 14.59
CA VAL A 143 11.29 13.07 15.11
C VAL A 143 10.97 11.62 15.49
N PRO A 144 11.85 10.68 15.22
CA PRO A 144 12.60 10.35 14.03
C PRO A 144 11.77 9.49 13.07
N ALA A 145 11.11 10.16 12.12
CA ALA A 145 10.47 9.42 11.05
C ALA A 145 11.57 8.69 10.26
N GLY A 146 11.43 7.38 10.11
CA GLY A 146 12.34 6.59 9.29
C GLY A 146 12.38 7.07 7.85
N PRO A 147 13.38 6.65 7.06
CA PRO A 147 13.62 7.15 5.69
C PRO A 147 12.46 6.89 4.72
N TYR A 148 11.49 6.06 5.10
CA TYR A 148 10.36 5.63 4.27
C TYR A 148 9.06 6.38 4.55
N VAL A 149 9.07 7.38 5.44
CA VAL A 149 7.89 8.15 5.82
C VAL A 149 7.82 9.44 4.99
N ALA A 150 6.70 9.67 4.32
CA ALA A 150 6.41 10.91 3.60
C ALA A 150 5.83 11.99 4.52
N GLY A 151 5.05 11.57 5.52
CA GLY A 151 4.41 12.45 6.48
C GLY A 151 3.52 11.71 7.46
N VAL A 152 2.83 12.46 8.30
CA VAL A 152 1.84 11.95 9.25
C VAL A 152 0.58 12.79 9.13
N ALA A 153 -0.56 12.14 8.89
CA ALA A 153 -1.86 12.78 8.90
C ALA A 153 -2.51 12.66 10.28
N ARG A 154 -3.16 13.74 10.72
CA ARG A 154 -4.00 13.74 11.93
C ARG A 154 -5.42 13.41 11.53
N LEU A 155 -5.94 12.29 12.00
CA LEU A 155 -7.31 11.85 11.82
C LEU A 155 -8.07 11.94 13.15
N PRO A 156 -9.41 11.97 13.15
CA PRO A 156 -10.20 11.99 14.37
C PRO A 156 -9.95 10.76 15.27
N ASP A 157 -9.58 9.63 14.70
CA ASP A 157 -9.31 8.35 15.35
C ASP A 157 -7.81 8.11 15.66
N GLY A 158 -6.94 9.08 15.36
CA GLY A 158 -5.51 9.00 15.68
C GLY A 158 -4.57 9.53 14.61
N LEU A 159 -3.34 9.09 14.66
CA LEU A 159 -2.30 9.43 13.70
C LEU A 159 -2.19 8.36 12.63
N LEU A 160 -2.09 8.78 11.37
CA LEU A 160 -1.88 7.90 10.23
C LEU A 160 -0.54 8.21 9.58
N VAL A 161 0.37 7.25 9.59
CA VAL A 161 1.69 7.39 8.97
C VAL A 161 1.57 7.17 7.47
N ILE A 162 2.03 8.14 6.68
CA ILE A 162 2.02 8.11 5.22
C ILE A 162 3.39 7.67 4.75
N HIS A 163 3.44 6.59 4.00
CA HIS A 163 4.69 6.05 3.46
C HIS A 163 5.01 6.59 2.07
N ASP A 164 6.30 6.78 1.85
CA ASP A 164 6.87 7.18 0.56
C ASP A 164 7.26 5.92 -0.23
N LEU A 165 6.43 5.55 -1.19
CA LEU A 165 6.68 4.37 -2.02
C LEU A 165 7.93 4.50 -2.89
N GLU A 166 8.34 5.71 -3.26
CA GLU A 166 9.55 5.93 -4.05
C GLU A 166 10.82 5.55 -3.28
N ARG A 167 10.74 5.67 -1.94
CA ARG A 167 11.83 5.34 -1.03
C ARG A 167 11.80 3.90 -0.53
N PHE A 168 10.78 3.11 -0.87
CA PHE A 168 10.69 1.71 -0.46
C PHE A 168 11.82 0.85 -1.01
N LEU A 169 12.35 1.21 -2.17
CA LEU A 169 13.58 0.67 -2.71
C LEU A 169 14.62 1.79 -2.75
N SER A 170 15.78 1.56 -2.15
CA SER A 170 16.92 2.44 -2.35
C SER A 170 17.36 2.41 -3.82
N ILE A 171 18.19 3.37 -4.23
CA ILE A 171 18.70 3.40 -5.60
C ILE A 171 19.46 2.10 -5.92
N ASP A 172 20.27 1.61 -5.00
CA ASP A 172 21.05 0.38 -5.16
C ASP A 172 20.14 -0.86 -5.27
N GLU A 173 19.15 -0.98 -4.38
CA GLU A 173 18.16 -2.06 -4.44
C GLU A 173 17.33 -2.02 -5.72
N ALA A 174 17.01 -0.82 -6.20
CA ALA A 174 16.33 -0.66 -7.46
C ALA A 174 17.17 -1.18 -8.64
N LEU A 175 18.47 -0.92 -8.65
CA LEU A 175 19.41 -1.44 -9.65
C LEU A 175 19.57 -2.96 -9.54
N GLU A 176 19.65 -3.50 -8.32
CA GLU A 176 19.70 -4.96 -8.09
C GLU A 176 18.44 -5.67 -8.61
N VAL A 177 17.25 -5.09 -8.38
CA VAL A 177 15.99 -5.61 -8.93
C VAL A 177 16.02 -5.62 -10.45
N ASP A 178 16.49 -4.55 -11.09
CA ASP A 178 16.57 -4.49 -12.55
C ASP A 178 17.54 -5.54 -13.10
N ALA A 179 18.70 -5.68 -12.48
CA ALA A 179 19.69 -6.70 -12.86
C ALA A 179 19.13 -8.12 -12.66
N ALA A 180 18.36 -8.36 -11.60
CA ALA A 180 17.72 -9.64 -11.37
C ALA A 180 16.62 -9.95 -12.37
N LEU A 181 15.78 -8.97 -12.72
CA LEU A 181 14.74 -9.11 -13.73
C LEU A 181 15.32 -9.37 -15.12
N GLN A 182 16.40 -8.70 -15.50
CA GLN A 182 17.10 -8.94 -16.78
C GLN A 182 17.62 -10.37 -16.88
N ARG A 183 18.17 -10.92 -15.78
CA ARG A 183 18.65 -12.30 -15.73
C ARG A 183 17.53 -13.32 -15.94
N VAL A 184 16.35 -13.08 -15.37
CA VAL A 184 15.16 -13.95 -15.54
C VAL A 184 14.58 -13.81 -16.95
N GLY A 185 14.56 -12.61 -17.52
CA GLY A 185 14.09 -12.36 -18.90
C GLY A 185 15.02 -12.92 -19.98
N ALA A 186 16.32 -13.11 -19.67
CA ALA A 186 17.30 -13.70 -20.56
C ALA A 186 17.40 -15.23 -20.45
N GLY A 187 16.72 -15.85 -19.48
CA GLY A 187 16.68 -17.31 -19.29
C GLY A 187 15.78 -18.00 -20.30
N PRO A 188 16.07 -19.29 -20.67
CA PRO A 188 15.20 -20.04 -21.56
C PRO A 188 13.81 -20.19 -20.92
N VAL A 189 12.78 -19.85 -21.68
CA VAL A 189 11.37 -20.10 -21.31
C VAL A 189 11.26 -21.61 -21.05
N PRO A 190 10.87 -22.05 -19.84
CA PRO A 190 10.67 -23.48 -19.61
C PRO A 190 9.60 -23.95 -20.58
N ALA A 191 9.94 -24.94 -21.39
CA ALA A 191 9.01 -25.56 -22.32
C ALA A 191 7.79 -26.02 -21.51
N ARG A 192 6.61 -25.55 -21.88
CA ARG A 192 5.34 -26.06 -21.37
C ARG A 192 5.37 -27.57 -21.56
N GLY A 193 5.34 -28.31 -20.45
CA GLY A 193 5.16 -29.76 -20.52
C GLY A 193 3.95 -30.06 -21.38
N ALA A 194 4.18 -30.84 -22.43
CA ALA A 194 3.12 -31.44 -23.22
C ALA A 194 2.39 -32.51 -22.39
N PRO A 195 1.14 -32.84 -22.74
CA PRO A 195 0.16 -33.59 -21.94
C PRO A 195 0.58 -35.00 -21.58
#